data_d4cc098c7e86d58b4c79bd5cd18af327
#
_entry.id   d4cc098c7e86d58b4c79bd5cd18af327
#
_cell.length_a   1.000
_cell.length_b   1.000
_cell.length_c   1.000
_cell.angle_alpha   90.00
_cell.angle_beta   90.00
_cell.angle_gamma   90.00
#
_symmetry.space_group_name_H-M   'P 1'
#
loop_
_entity.id
_entity.type
_entity.pdbx_description
1 polymer ?
#
loop_
_entity_poly.entity_id
_entity_poly.type
_entity_poly.pdbx_seq_one_letter_code
_entity_poly.pdbx_strand_id
1 'polypeptide(L)'
;MNHMPLMIDLSQKSIVIVGGGKVATKRASTLIEYCADVHIVSPPISTTLKELLDNENITWSQKEFEPQDVEHADLVVIATNNNDVNTKVLESVPHHALCNHASKAQVGNVTIPSILKRGKLSISVSTNGASPK
;
A
#
# COMPACT_ATOMS: atom_id res chain seq x y z
N MET A 1 -19.20 -4.53 -4.26
CA MET A 1 -18.23 -3.57 -3.69
C MET A 1 -18.63 -2.16 -4.09
N ASN A 2 -18.72 -1.26 -3.10
CA ASN A 2 -19.26 0.10 -3.29
C ASN A 2 -18.17 1.16 -3.23
N HIS A 3 -17.07 0.96 -3.95
CA HIS A 3 -15.97 1.93 -3.99
C HIS A 3 -16.24 2.98 -5.06
N MET A 4 -16.13 4.23 -4.66
CA MET A 4 -16.28 5.39 -5.55
C MET A 4 -14.89 5.98 -5.82
N PRO A 5 -14.58 6.34 -7.08
CA PRO A 5 -13.32 7.01 -7.35
C PRO A 5 -13.24 8.36 -6.63
N LEU A 6 -12.12 8.58 -5.95
CA LEU A 6 -11.78 9.85 -5.31
C LEU A 6 -10.32 10.16 -5.61
N MET A 7 -10.02 11.45 -5.71
CA MET A 7 -8.65 11.93 -5.80
C MET A 7 -8.22 12.41 -4.42
N ILE A 8 -7.15 11.85 -3.87
CA ILE A 8 -6.66 12.14 -2.53
C ILE A 8 -5.27 12.76 -2.61
N ASP A 9 -5.03 13.83 -1.87
CA ASP A 9 -3.70 14.39 -1.69
C ASP A 9 -2.98 13.59 -0.60
N LEU A 10 -1.98 12.80 -1.00
CA LEU A 10 -1.18 11.98 -0.11
C LEU A 10 0.13 12.65 0.31
N SER A 11 0.40 13.88 -0.13
CA SER A 11 1.71 14.52 0.05
C SER A 11 2.11 14.70 1.52
N GLN A 12 1.13 14.84 2.42
CA GLN A 12 1.37 15.02 3.87
C GLN A 12 0.92 13.82 4.69
N LYS A 13 0.72 12.68 4.05
CA LYS A 13 0.21 11.47 4.71
C LYS A 13 1.34 10.49 4.98
N SER A 14 1.11 9.59 5.94
CA SER A 14 2.00 8.51 6.29
C SER A 14 1.43 7.19 5.78
N ILE A 15 2.21 6.47 4.97
CA ILE A 15 1.79 5.21 4.37
C ILE A 15 2.68 4.08 4.89
N VAL A 16 2.06 3.00 5.35
CA VAL A 16 2.78 1.79 5.75
C VAL A 16 2.36 0.65 4.83
N ILE A 17 3.36 -0.01 4.23
CA ILE A 17 3.15 -1.21 3.42
C ILE A 17 3.71 -2.40 4.20
N VAL A 18 2.85 -3.38 4.48
CA VAL A 18 3.25 -4.61 5.15
C VAL A 18 3.44 -5.68 4.10
N GLY A 19 4.68 -6.09 3.89
CA GLY A 19 5.07 -7.04 2.86
C GLY A 19 6.28 -6.54 2.08
N GLY A 20 6.99 -7.45 1.41
CA GLY A 20 8.25 -7.10 0.73
C GLY A 20 8.44 -7.80 -0.61
N GLY A 21 7.41 -8.46 -1.13
CA GLY A 21 7.49 -9.19 -2.39
C GLY A 21 7.08 -8.34 -3.59
N LYS A 22 6.63 -9.02 -4.64
CA LYS A 22 6.28 -8.40 -5.92
C LYS A 22 5.14 -7.38 -5.81
N VAL A 23 4.09 -7.71 -5.07
CA VAL A 23 2.93 -6.83 -4.91
C VAL A 23 3.30 -5.60 -4.09
N ALA A 24 4.03 -5.79 -2.98
CA ALA A 24 4.51 -4.67 -2.17
C ALA A 24 5.40 -3.73 -2.99
N THR A 25 6.28 -4.29 -3.83
CA THR A 25 7.15 -3.52 -4.73
C THR A 25 6.34 -2.66 -5.69
N LYS A 26 5.32 -3.24 -6.29
CA LYS A 26 4.44 -2.52 -7.23
C LYS A 26 3.70 -1.38 -6.54
N ARG A 27 3.15 -1.62 -5.36
CA ARG A 27 2.46 -0.57 -4.59
C ARG A 27 3.42 0.54 -4.17
N ALA A 28 4.62 0.16 -3.68
CA ALA A 28 5.62 1.13 -3.27
C ALA A 28 6.04 2.04 -4.43
N SER A 29 6.33 1.46 -5.61
CA SER A 29 6.77 2.25 -6.76
C SER A 29 5.71 3.23 -7.24
N THR A 30 4.42 2.91 -7.08
CA THR A 30 3.34 3.85 -7.37
C THR A 30 3.26 4.94 -6.31
N LEU A 31 3.25 4.56 -5.03
CA LEU A 31 2.96 5.49 -3.93
C LEU A 31 4.06 6.51 -3.67
N ILE A 32 5.33 6.19 -3.94
CA ILE A 32 6.43 7.15 -3.75
C ILE A 32 6.34 8.35 -4.69
N GLU A 33 5.55 8.26 -5.77
CA GLU A 33 5.32 9.39 -6.66
C GLU A 33 4.33 10.41 -6.08
N TYR A 34 3.55 10.01 -5.06
CA TYR A 34 2.48 10.84 -4.49
C TYR A 34 2.68 11.17 -3.02
N CYS A 35 3.62 10.52 -2.35
CA CYS A 35 3.79 10.61 -0.90
C CYS A 35 5.28 10.61 -0.54
N ALA A 36 5.66 11.44 0.41
CA ALA A 36 7.05 11.55 0.86
C ALA A 36 7.37 10.60 2.04
N ASP A 37 6.38 9.89 2.57
CA ASP A 37 6.55 9.04 3.75
C ASP A 37 5.91 7.67 3.51
N VAL A 38 6.60 6.81 2.76
CA VAL A 38 6.22 5.43 2.53
C VAL A 38 7.17 4.53 3.33
N HIS A 39 6.64 3.73 4.23
CA HIS A 39 7.43 2.84 5.08
C HIS A 39 7.06 1.38 4.86
N ILE A 40 8.10 0.55 4.62
CA ILE A 40 7.95 -0.89 4.41
C ILE A 40 8.22 -1.61 5.73
N VAL A 41 7.33 -2.54 6.10
CA VAL A 41 7.54 -3.47 7.23
C VAL A 41 7.54 -4.89 6.66
N SER A 42 8.70 -5.53 6.65
CA SER A 42 8.85 -6.89 6.15
C SER A 42 10.20 -7.47 6.54
N PRO A 43 10.30 -8.76 6.93
CA PRO A 43 11.60 -9.39 7.18
C PRO A 43 12.48 -9.43 5.93
N PRO A 44 12.01 -9.97 4.77
CA PRO A 44 12.75 -9.85 3.52
C PRO A 44 12.08 -8.85 2.59
N ILE A 45 12.83 -8.31 1.63
CA ILE A 45 12.26 -7.54 0.53
C ILE A 45 12.89 -7.99 -0.77
N SER A 46 12.18 -7.76 -1.89
CA SER A 46 12.67 -8.08 -3.23
C SER A 46 13.88 -7.22 -3.59
N THR A 47 14.67 -7.69 -4.55
CA THR A 47 15.82 -6.92 -5.06
C THR A 47 15.35 -5.58 -5.64
N THR A 48 14.25 -5.58 -6.37
CA THR A 48 13.68 -4.34 -6.95
C THR A 48 13.27 -3.36 -5.86
N LEU A 49 12.67 -3.85 -4.77
CA LEU A 49 12.27 -3.00 -3.65
C LEU A 49 13.50 -2.42 -2.93
N LYS A 50 14.58 -3.20 -2.80
CA LYS A 50 15.85 -2.68 -2.26
C LYS A 50 16.39 -1.52 -3.09
N GLU A 51 16.28 -1.60 -4.41
CA GLU A 51 16.70 -0.50 -5.30
C GLU A 51 15.87 0.75 -5.08
N LEU A 52 14.57 0.59 -4.79
CA LEU A 52 13.69 1.74 -4.48
C LEU A 52 14.09 2.47 -3.20
N LEU A 53 14.81 1.81 -2.28
CA LEU A 53 15.24 2.44 -1.02
C LEU A 53 16.25 3.57 -1.23
N ASP A 54 16.83 3.71 -2.43
CA ASP A 54 17.66 4.86 -2.77
C ASP A 54 16.81 6.14 -2.89
N ASN A 55 15.51 6.01 -3.05
CA ASN A 55 14.58 7.14 -3.05
C ASN A 55 14.36 7.62 -1.61
N GLU A 56 14.41 8.93 -1.40
CA GLU A 56 14.25 9.52 -0.05
C GLU A 56 12.83 9.39 0.51
N ASN A 57 11.84 9.07 -0.33
CA ASN A 57 10.44 8.97 0.08
C ASN A 57 10.08 7.62 0.71
N ILE A 58 10.99 6.66 0.71
CA ILE A 58 10.72 5.30 1.17
C ILE A 58 11.76 4.83 2.18
N THR A 59 11.30 4.17 3.24
CA THR A 59 12.13 3.58 4.28
C THR A 59 11.70 2.14 4.55
N TRP A 60 12.54 1.38 5.24
CA TRP A 60 12.29 -0.04 5.51
C TRP A 60 12.68 -0.42 6.93
N SER A 61 11.76 -1.10 7.63
CA SER A 61 12.06 -1.82 8.88
C SER A 61 12.11 -3.32 8.57
N GLN A 62 13.30 -3.92 8.72
CA GLN A 62 13.51 -5.35 8.52
C GLN A 62 13.06 -6.11 9.75
N LYS A 63 11.77 -6.38 9.83
CA LYS A 63 11.17 -7.03 10.99
C LYS A 63 9.82 -7.62 10.64
N GLU A 64 9.34 -8.52 11.50
CA GLU A 64 7.96 -9.00 11.43
C GLU A 64 7.00 -7.90 11.90
N PHE A 65 5.79 -7.92 11.37
CA PHE A 65 4.77 -6.92 11.71
C PHE A 65 4.37 -6.97 13.18
N GLU A 66 4.24 -5.79 13.78
CA GLU A 66 3.66 -5.58 15.10
C GLU A 66 2.58 -4.49 15.02
N PRO A 67 1.52 -4.56 15.85
CA PRO A 67 0.41 -3.59 15.78
C PRO A 67 0.84 -2.12 15.84
N GLN A 68 1.87 -1.79 16.61
CA GLN A 68 2.34 -0.41 16.71
C GLN A 68 2.93 0.13 15.41
N ASP A 69 3.27 -0.74 14.46
CA ASP A 69 3.85 -0.32 13.18
C ASP A 69 2.88 0.51 12.35
N VAL A 70 1.58 0.41 12.60
CA VAL A 70 0.54 1.11 11.84
C VAL A 70 -0.24 2.12 12.67
N GLU A 71 0.11 2.34 13.93
CA GLU A 71 -0.70 3.18 14.82
C GLU A 71 -0.82 4.64 14.37
N HIS A 72 0.15 5.14 13.61
CA HIS A 72 0.16 6.51 13.11
C HIS A 72 -0.01 6.59 11.59
N ALA A 73 -0.33 5.48 10.94
CA ALA A 73 -0.50 5.45 9.49
C ALA A 73 -1.83 6.07 9.07
N ASP A 74 -1.81 6.78 7.94
CA ASP A 74 -3.00 7.29 7.28
C ASP A 74 -3.53 6.32 6.24
N LEU A 75 -2.63 5.53 5.63
CA LEU A 75 -2.97 4.47 4.69
C LEU A 75 -2.11 3.24 5.02
N VAL A 76 -2.75 2.09 5.15
CA VAL A 76 -2.07 0.81 5.36
C VAL A 76 -2.33 -0.07 4.15
N VAL A 77 -1.26 -0.59 3.55
CA VAL A 77 -1.32 -1.53 2.42
C VAL A 77 -0.91 -2.91 2.91
N ILE A 78 -1.83 -3.86 2.80
CA ILE A 78 -1.60 -5.27 3.19
C ILE A 78 -1.17 -6.03 1.94
N ALA A 79 0.10 -6.41 1.87
CA ALA A 79 0.71 -6.98 0.66
C ALA A 79 1.59 -8.20 0.95
N THR A 80 1.22 -9.02 1.93
CA THR A 80 1.92 -10.28 2.21
C THR A 80 1.16 -11.48 1.66
N ASN A 81 1.84 -12.63 1.55
CA ASN A 81 1.22 -13.91 1.21
C ASN A 81 0.80 -14.69 2.46
N ASN A 82 1.09 -14.19 3.65
CA ASN A 82 0.78 -14.87 4.90
C ASN A 82 -0.59 -14.39 5.42
N ASN A 83 -1.59 -15.28 5.40
CA ASN A 83 -2.95 -14.93 5.81
C ASN A 83 -3.05 -14.54 7.29
N ASP A 84 -2.24 -15.15 8.16
CA ASP A 84 -2.26 -14.82 9.59
C ASP A 84 -1.72 -13.41 9.82
N VAL A 85 -0.65 -13.05 9.14
CA VAL A 85 -0.09 -11.69 9.19
C VAL A 85 -1.11 -10.70 8.65
N ASN A 86 -1.73 -11.00 7.50
CA ASN A 86 -2.71 -10.12 6.88
C ASN A 86 -3.90 -9.85 7.80
N THR A 87 -4.40 -10.88 8.49
CA THR A 87 -5.47 -10.73 9.47
C THR A 87 -5.04 -9.84 10.64
N LYS A 88 -3.84 -10.06 11.15
CA LYS A 88 -3.30 -9.25 12.24
C LYS A 88 -3.15 -7.78 11.85
N VAL A 89 -2.69 -7.52 10.64
CA VAL A 89 -2.59 -6.14 10.13
C VAL A 89 -3.97 -5.50 10.05
N LEU A 90 -4.93 -6.22 9.45
CA LEU A 90 -6.30 -5.72 9.28
C LEU A 90 -6.93 -5.34 10.63
N GLU A 91 -6.73 -6.18 11.66
CA GLU A 91 -7.24 -5.92 13.01
C GLU A 91 -6.54 -4.75 13.71
N SER A 92 -5.34 -4.39 13.24
CA SER A 92 -4.52 -3.34 13.86
C SER A 92 -4.67 -1.97 13.20
N VAL A 93 -5.34 -1.89 12.05
CA VAL A 93 -5.51 -0.64 11.32
C VAL A 93 -6.34 0.34 12.15
N PRO A 94 -5.83 1.57 12.39
CA PRO A 94 -6.61 2.57 13.14
C PRO A 94 -7.91 2.95 12.41
N HIS A 95 -8.93 3.34 13.17
CA HIS A 95 -10.22 3.73 12.59
C HIS A 95 -10.12 4.90 11.60
N HIS A 96 -9.19 5.81 11.83
CA HIS A 96 -9.00 6.98 10.95
C HIS A 96 -8.25 6.64 9.66
N ALA A 97 -7.62 5.48 9.57
CA ALA A 97 -6.75 5.13 8.45
C ALA A 97 -7.52 4.44 7.33
N LEU A 98 -7.07 4.66 6.10
CA LEU A 98 -7.49 3.87 4.95
C LEU A 98 -6.73 2.54 4.94
N CYS A 99 -7.38 1.48 4.44
CA CYS A 99 -6.78 0.16 4.36
C CYS A 99 -7.01 -0.44 2.97
N ASN A 100 -5.91 -0.77 2.30
CA ASN A 100 -5.91 -1.50 1.04
C ASN A 100 -5.39 -2.92 1.28
N HIS A 101 -6.24 -3.95 1.07
CA HIS A 101 -5.79 -5.33 1.05
C HIS A 101 -5.50 -5.68 -0.41
N ALA A 102 -4.22 -5.81 -0.77
CA ALA A 102 -3.80 -5.88 -2.17
C ALA A 102 -4.36 -7.10 -2.92
N SER A 103 -4.57 -8.23 -2.23
CA SER A 103 -5.12 -9.45 -2.85
C SER A 103 -6.62 -9.62 -2.66
N LYS A 104 -7.23 -8.91 -1.70
CA LYS A 104 -8.66 -9.00 -1.37
C LYS A 104 -9.23 -7.60 -1.19
N ALA A 105 -9.39 -6.88 -2.29
CA ALA A 105 -9.77 -5.47 -2.25
C ALA A 105 -11.07 -5.21 -1.47
N GLN A 106 -12.00 -6.17 -1.47
CA GLN A 106 -13.27 -6.03 -0.75
C GLN A 106 -13.12 -6.09 0.78
N VAL A 107 -11.98 -6.56 1.29
CA VAL A 107 -11.71 -6.65 2.73
C VAL A 107 -11.29 -5.30 3.29
N GLY A 108 -10.61 -4.48 2.49
CA GLY A 108 -10.22 -3.13 2.87
C GLY A 108 -11.30 -2.12 2.57
N ASN A 109 -10.98 -0.85 2.73
CA ASN A 109 -11.91 0.25 2.44
C ASN A 109 -11.41 1.19 1.35
N VAL A 110 -10.28 0.91 0.74
CA VAL A 110 -9.76 1.67 -0.40
C VAL A 110 -9.17 0.71 -1.44
N THR A 111 -9.36 1.04 -2.70
CA THR A 111 -8.77 0.33 -3.83
C THR A 111 -7.72 1.23 -4.48
N ILE A 112 -6.56 0.67 -4.79
CA ILE A 112 -5.52 1.38 -5.52
C ILE A 112 -5.57 0.89 -6.96
N PRO A 113 -6.13 1.68 -7.90
CA PRO A 113 -6.28 1.26 -9.28
C PRO A 113 -4.97 1.37 -10.06
N SER A 114 -4.96 0.78 -11.28
CA SER A 114 -3.88 1.05 -12.23
C SER A 114 -3.97 2.50 -12.69
N ILE A 115 -2.86 3.19 -12.75
CA ILE A 115 -2.80 4.61 -13.08
C ILE A 115 -1.93 4.80 -14.33
N LEU A 116 -2.47 5.53 -15.31
CA LEU A 116 -1.74 5.98 -16.49
C LEU A 116 -1.65 7.49 -16.45
N LYS A 117 -0.43 8.03 -16.55
CA LYS A 117 -0.19 9.47 -16.60
C LYS A 117 0.31 9.91 -17.96
N ARG A 118 -0.23 11.04 -18.45
CA ARG A 118 0.21 11.72 -19.67
C ARG A 118 0.18 13.21 -19.40
N GLY A 119 1.35 13.79 -19.05
CA GLY A 119 1.41 15.19 -18.64
C GLY A 119 0.56 15.44 -17.40
N LYS A 120 -0.44 16.32 -17.51
CA LYS A 120 -1.38 16.62 -16.42
C LYS A 120 -2.58 15.67 -16.38
N LEU A 121 -2.71 14.76 -17.36
CA LEU A 121 -3.82 13.82 -17.42
C LEU A 121 -3.46 12.56 -16.67
N SER A 122 -4.36 12.12 -15.77
CA SER A 122 -4.27 10.83 -15.09
C SER A 122 -5.50 10.00 -15.41
N ILE A 123 -5.31 8.75 -15.80
CA ILE A 123 -6.38 7.81 -16.06
C ILE A 123 -6.21 6.64 -15.11
N SER A 124 -7.25 6.33 -14.33
CA SER A 124 -7.22 5.17 -13.45
C SER A 124 -8.26 4.16 -13.89
N VAL A 125 -7.90 2.87 -13.78
CA VAL A 125 -8.74 1.76 -14.19
C VAL A 125 -8.87 0.78 -13.03
N SER A 126 -10.10 0.44 -12.66
CA SER A 126 -10.39 -0.50 -11.59
C SER A 126 -11.54 -1.41 -12.00
N THR A 127 -11.45 -2.68 -11.59
CA THR A 127 -12.50 -3.69 -11.84
C THR A 127 -13.39 -3.90 -10.61
N ASN A 128 -13.30 -3.05 -9.59
CA ASN A 128 -13.99 -3.19 -8.30
C ASN A 128 -13.72 -4.53 -7.63
N GLY A 129 -12.48 -5.01 -7.75
CA GLY A 129 -12.05 -6.26 -7.14
C GLY A 129 -12.22 -7.50 -8.02
N ALA A 130 -12.83 -7.39 -9.21
CA ALA A 130 -12.89 -8.49 -10.16
C ALA A 130 -11.53 -8.65 -10.85
N SER A 131 -11.10 -9.91 -11.09
CA SER A 131 -9.88 -10.16 -11.85
C SER A 131 -10.13 -9.90 -13.34
N PRO A 132 -9.27 -9.11 -14.00
CA PRO A 132 -9.35 -8.98 -15.46
C PRO A 132 -9.03 -10.32 -16.11
N LYS A 133 -9.70 -10.61 -17.18
CA LYS A 133 -9.46 -11.83 -17.97
C LYS A 133 -8.67 -11.50 -19.21
#